data_3cabbe4d12e58febf04488562c0b991a
#
_entry.id   3cabbe4d12e58febf04488562c0b991a
#
_cell.length_a   1.000
_cell.length_b   1.000
_cell.length_c   1.000
_cell.angle_alpha   90.00
_cell.angle_beta   90.00
_cell.angle_gamma   90.00
#
_symmetry.space_group_name_H-M   'P 1'
#
loop_
_entity.id
_entity.type
_entity.pdbx_description
1 polymer ?
#
loop_
_entity_poly.entity_id
_entity_poly.type
_entity_poly.pdbx_seq_one_letter_code
_entity_poly.pdbx_strand_id
1 'polypeptide(L)'
;LPSIMGAKIGRSDVPVVGFAGDGAFGISMNEMSAIGREEWPAITMVIFRNYQWGAEKRNTTLWFEDNFVGTELDEQVSYANIAKACGVEGIAVDSMDELRDALAKAVDAQMKDGVTTFIEVMLNQELGEPFRRDAMKKPVSVAGIDPNDMRPQPSI
;
A
#
# COMPACT_ATOMS: atom_id res chain seq x y z
N LEU A 1 0.53 -3.79 -7.31
CA LEU A 1 -0.38 -4.90 -7.60
C LEU A 1 0.08 -5.73 -8.81
N PRO A 2 0.48 -5.16 -9.97
CA PRO A 2 0.90 -5.94 -11.15
C PRO A 2 2.02 -6.95 -10.87
N SER A 3 3.01 -6.59 -10.06
CA SER A 3 4.13 -7.48 -9.70
C SER A 3 3.67 -8.75 -8.98
N ILE A 4 2.65 -8.64 -8.12
CA ILE A 4 2.08 -9.78 -7.39
C ILE A 4 1.31 -10.70 -8.34
N MET A 5 0.57 -10.13 -9.29
CA MET A 5 -0.10 -10.88 -10.36
C MET A 5 0.92 -11.65 -11.21
N GLY A 6 1.99 -10.98 -11.64
CA GLY A 6 3.07 -11.60 -12.39
C GLY A 6 3.78 -12.72 -11.63
N ALA A 7 4.01 -12.54 -10.33
CA ALA A 7 4.61 -13.57 -9.48
C ALA A 7 3.74 -14.83 -9.41
N LYS A 8 2.41 -14.65 -9.30
CA LYS A 8 1.46 -15.78 -9.28
C LYS A 8 1.37 -16.51 -10.62
N ILE A 9 1.49 -15.79 -11.74
CA ILE A 9 1.57 -16.40 -13.06
C ILE A 9 2.84 -17.26 -13.18
N GLY A 10 3.98 -16.71 -12.71
CA GLY A 10 5.26 -17.44 -12.73
C GLY A 10 5.33 -18.63 -11.76
N ARG A 11 4.56 -18.61 -10.69
CA ARG A 11 4.52 -19.64 -9.63
C ARG A 11 3.08 -19.89 -9.18
N SER A 12 2.30 -20.50 -10.05
CA SER A 12 0.90 -20.82 -9.78
C SER A 12 0.71 -21.92 -8.70
N ASP A 13 1.74 -22.72 -8.48
CA ASP A 13 1.80 -23.86 -7.56
C ASP A 13 1.95 -23.49 -6.07
N VAL A 14 2.27 -22.22 -5.76
CA VAL A 14 2.46 -21.72 -4.38
C VAL A 14 1.54 -20.54 -4.08
N PRO A 15 1.23 -20.28 -2.81
CA PRO A 15 0.49 -19.09 -2.47
C PRO A 15 1.36 -17.83 -2.72
N VAL A 16 0.72 -16.79 -3.22
CA VAL A 16 1.36 -15.48 -3.41
C VAL A 16 0.60 -14.45 -2.61
N VAL A 17 1.29 -13.83 -1.66
CA VAL A 17 0.74 -12.78 -0.79
C VAL A 17 1.49 -11.47 -1.06
N GLY A 18 0.74 -10.43 -1.40
CA GLY A 18 1.26 -9.09 -1.59
C GLY A 18 1.00 -8.19 -0.38
N PHE A 19 1.90 -7.22 -0.16
CA PHE A 19 1.75 -6.20 0.86
C PHE A 19 1.92 -4.81 0.25
N ALA A 20 1.07 -3.88 0.64
CA ALA A 20 1.21 -2.47 0.26
C ALA A 20 0.59 -1.56 1.32
N GLY A 21 1.12 -0.35 1.47
CA GLY A 21 0.39 0.74 2.09
C GLY A 21 -0.71 1.26 1.16
N ASP A 22 -1.71 1.92 1.70
CA ASP A 22 -2.84 2.48 0.95
C ASP A 22 -2.41 3.47 -0.13
N GLY A 23 -1.43 4.34 0.14
CA GLY A 23 -0.87 5.25 -0.85
C GLY A 23 -0.23 4.52 -2.02
N ALA A 24 0.66 3.55 -1.77
CA ALA A 24 1.31 2.76 -2.82
C ALA A 24 0.31 1.87 -3.58
N PHE A 25 -0.70 1.34 -2.89
CA PHE A 25 -1.76 0.56 -3.51
C PHE A 25 -2.61 1.41 -4.45
N GLY A 26 -2.99 2.63 -4.04
CA GLY A 26 -3.78 3.56 -4.83
C GLY A 26 -3.21 3.86 -6.22
N ILE A 27 -1.88 3.87 -6.36
CA ILE A 27 -1.21 4.11 -7.64
C ILE A 27 -1.54 3.03 -8.68
N SER A 28 -1.74 1.78 -8.25
CA SER A 28 -2.00 0.64 -9.13
C SER A 28 -3.37 0.00 -8.90
N MET A 29 -4.29 0.71 -8.25
CA MET A 29 -5.61 0.20 -7.91
C MET A 29 -6.44 -0.19 -9.14
N ASN A 30 -6.22 0.43 -10.29
CA ASN A 30 -6.92 0.12 -11.55
C ASN A 30 -6.76 -1.35 -11.97
N GLU A 31 -5.67 -2.00 -11.56
CA GLU A 31 -5.44 -3.43 -11.86
C GLU A 31 -6.42 -4.36 -11.14
N MET A 32 -7.17 -3.87 -10.15
CA MET A 32 -8.23 -4.66 -9.50
C MET A 32 -9.31 -5.06 -10.50
N SER A 33 -9.59 -4.22 -11.49
CA SER A 33 -10.56 -4.54 -12.54
C SER A 33 -10.11 -5.70 -13.43
N ALA A 34 -8.80 -5.90 -13.57
CA ALA A 34 -8.25 -7.04 -14.30
C ALA A 34 -8.26 -8.32 -13.46
N ILE A 35 -7.86 -8.21 -12.18
CA ILE A 35 -7.69 -9.39 -11.32
C ILE A 35 -9.02 -10.05 -10.91
N GLY A 36 -10.14 -9.32 -11.01
CA GLY A 36 -11.48 -9.88 -10.82
C GLY A 36 -11.94 -10.79 -11.96
N ARG A 37 -11.14 -10.93 -13.02
CA ARG A 37 -11.47 -11.78 -14.16
C ARG A 37 -11.04 -13.22 -13.87
N GLU A 38 -11.87 -14.19 -14.29
CA GLU A 38 -11.63 -15.63 -14.05
C GLU A 38 -10.32 -16.16 -14.66
N GLU A 39 -9.81 -15.49 -15.70
CA GLU A 39 -8.58 -15.93 -16.36
C GLU A 39 -7.30 -15.68 -15.53
N TRP A 40 -7.37 -14.85 -14.50
CA TRP A 40 -6.21 -14.54 -13.67
C TRP A 40 -6.10 -15.50 -12.49
N PRO A 41 -4.89 -15.98 -12.19
CA PRO A 41 -4.70 -16.84 -11.02
C PRO A 41 -4.89 -16.04 -9.73
N ALA A 42 -5.54 -16.65 -8.76
CA ALA A 42 -5.88 -16.01 -7.49
C ALA A 42 -4.65 -15.57 -6.67
N ILE A 43 -4.75 -14.41 -6.04
CA ILE A 43 -3.74 -13.85 -5.13
C ILE A 43 -4.38 -13.44 -3.79
N THR A 44 -3.54 -13.24 -2.78
CA THR A 44 -3.94 -12.56 -1.54
C THR A 44 -3.20 -11.24 -1.44
N MET A 45 -3.90 -10.14 -1.20
CA MET A 45 -3.33 -8.82 -1.04
C MET A 45 -3.66 -8.24 0.32
N VAL A 46 -2.66 -7.79 1.07
CA VAL A 46 -2.81 -7.09 2.35
C VAL A 46 -2.50 -5.63 2.14
N ILE A 47 -3.46 -4.77 2.47
CA ILE A 47 -3.35 -3.32 2.32
C ILE A 47 -3.33 -2.71 3.72
N PHE A 48 -2.20 -2.13 4.09
CA PHE A 48 -2.05 -1.40 5.35
C PHE A 48 -2.59 0.02 5.16
N ARG A 49 -3.74 0.29 5.76
CA ARG A 49 -4.45 1.55 5.61
C ARG A 49 -4.26 2.43 6.83
N ASN A 50 -3.45 3.47 6.69
CA ASN A 50 -3.24 4.49 7.70
C ASN A 50 -3.73 5.89 7.27
N TYR A 51 -4.48 5.98 6.16
CA TYR A 51 -5.12 7.20 5.64
C TYR A 51 -4.15 8.32 5.27
N GLN A 52 -2.91 8.01 4.96
CA GLN A 52 -1.92 9.03 4.67
C GLN A 52 -0.77 8.52 3.80
N TRP A 53 -0.16 9.43 3.07
CA TRP A 53 1.14 9.22 2.46
C TRP A 53 2.21 9.39 3.55
N GLY A 54 2.41 8.37 4.38
CA GLY A 54 3.21 8.46 5.59
C GLY A 54 4.68 8.80 5.35
N ALA A 55 5.28 8.35 4.25
CA ALA A 55 6.65 8.68 3.89
C ALA A 55 6.79 10.17 3.53
N GLU A 56 5.86 10.70 2.74
CA GLU A 56 5.80 12.09 2.33
C GLU A 56 5.48 13.00 3.51
N LYS A 57 4.54 12.60 4.37
CA LYS A 57 4.20 13.32 5.59
C LYS A 57 5.40 13.44 6.53
N ARG A 58 6.16 12.36 6.70
CA ARG A 58 7.39 12.38 7.48
C ARG A 58 8.45 13.30 6.85
N ASN A 59 8.61 13.28 5.55
CA ASN A 59 9.52 14.20 4.86
C ASN A 59 9.10 15.66 5.08
N THR A 60 7.79 15.92 5.06
CA THR A 60 7.24 17.26 5.33
C THR A 60 7.58 17.72 6.74
N THR A 61 7.43 16.86 7.75
CA THR A 61 7.88 17.17 9.14
C THR A 61 9.35 17.54 9.19
N LEU A 62 10.20 16.84 8.44
CA LEU A 62 11.64 17.06 8.50
C LEU A 62 12.14 18.28 7.75
N TRP A 63 11.45 18.66 6.68
CA TRP A 63 11.98 19.59 5.69
C TRP A 63 11.13 20.85 5.51
N PHE A 64 9.86 20.81 5.91
CA PHE A 64 8.86 21.83 5.63
C PHE A 64 8.08 22.30 6.87
N GLU A 65 8.64 22.09 8.08
CA GLU A 65 8.06 22.57 9.34
C GLU A 65 6.57 22.18 9.51
N ASP A 66 6.26 20.91 9.22
CA ASP A 66 4.90 20.36 9.32
C ASP A 66 3.84 21.02 8.39
N ASN A 67 4.28 21.70 7.35
CA ASN A 67 3.37 22.24 6.35
C ASN A 67 2.85 21.13 5.43
N PHE A 68 1.86 20.37 5.91
CA PHE A 68 1.29 19.22 5.22
C PHE A 68 0.38 19.64 4.07
N VAL A 69 0.71 19.23 2.84
CA VAL A 69 -0.09 19.47 1.64
C VAL A 69 -0.26 18.16 0.88
N GLY A 70 -1.51 17.71 0.74
CA GLY A 70 -1.85 16.53 -0.06
C GLY A 70 -1.33 15.21 0.52
N THR A 71 -1.02 15.14 1.81
CA THR A 71 -0.50 13.93 2.48
C THR A 71 -1.60 13.06 3.08
N GLU A 72 -2.80 13.59 3.21
CA GLU A 72 -3.95 12.86 3.75
C GLU A 72 -4.71 12.14 2.64
N LEU A 73 -5.16 10.93 2.92
CA LEU A 73 -6.04 10.15 2.06
C LEU A 73 -7.46 10.17 2.62
N ASP A 74 -8.44 10.01 1.73
CA ASP A 74 -9.86 10.06 2.09
C ASP A 74 -10.23 8.88 3.00
N GLU A 75 -10.76 9.19 4.17
CA GLU A 75 -11.20 8.20 5.16
C GLU A 75 -12.44 7.42 4.72
N GLN A 76 -13.22 7.92 3.77
CA GLN A 76 -14.43 7.26 3.28
C GLN A 76 -14.15 6.17 2.24
N VAL A 77 -12.96 6.17 1.63
CA VAL A 77 -12.57 5.13 0.67
C VAL A 77 -12.36 3.82 1.40
N SER A 78 -12.99 2.73 0.97
CA SER A 78 -12.74 1.38 1.45
C SER A 78 -12.21 0.51 0.32
N TYR A 79 -10.98 0.06 0.44
CA TYR A 79 -10.36 -0.82 -0.54
C TYR A 79 -11.00 -2.22 -0.56
N ALA A 80 -11.48 -2.70 0.60
CA ALA A 80 -12.24 -3.93 0.69
C ALA A 80 -13.56 -3.85 -0.10
N ASN A 81 -14.26 -2.71 -0.04
CA ASN A 81 -15.49 -2.51 -0.80
C ASN A 81 -15.22 -2.33 -2.30
N ILE A 82 -14.13 -1.65 -2.67
CA ILE A 82 -13.70 -1.54 -4.07
C ILE A 82 -13.36 -2.92 -4.62
N ALA A 83 -12.67 -3.77 -3.84
CA ALA A 83 -12.38 -5.15 -4.23
C ALA A 83 -13.66 -5.92 -4.55
N LYS A 84 -14.66 -5.85 -3.67
CA LYS A 84 -15.98 -6.47 -3.90
C LYS A 84 -16.66 -5.94 -5.16
N ALA A 85 -16.59 -4.65 -5.42
CA ALA A 85 -17.14 -4.05 -6.63
C ALA A 85 -16.42 -4.52 -7.91
N CYS A 86 -15.15 -4.95 -7.80
CA CYS A 86 -14.38 -5.55 -8.88
C CYS A 86 -14.53 -7.09 -8.99
N GLY A 87 -15.41 -7.69 -8.19
CA GLY A 87 -15.69 -9.13 -8.25
C GLY A 87 -14.70 -10.01 -7.49
N VAL A 88 -13.92 -9.44 -6.57
CA VAL A 88 -13.01 -10.20 -5.69
C VAL A 88 -13.43 -10.06 -4.22
N GLU A 89 -12.97 -10.98 -3.38
CA GLU A 89 -13.25 -10.92 -1.96
C GLU A 89 -12.52 -9.74 -1.30
N GLY A 90 -13.24 -9.01 -0.45
CA GLY A 90 -12.70 -7.87 0.30
C GLY A 90 -13.07 -7.97 1.77
N ILE A 91 -12.08 -7.89 2.65
CA ILE A 91 -12.24 -8.01 4.11
C ILE A 91 -11.54 -6.81 4.75
N ALA A 92 -12.22 -6.11 5.66
CA ALA A 92 -11.58 -5.11 6.51
C ALA A 92 -11.36 -5.71 7.91
N VAL A 93 -10.19 -5.48 8.49
CA VAL A 93 -9.80 -5.95 9.81
C VAL A 93 -9.11 -4.83 10.59
N ASP A 94 -9.27 -4.81 11.91
CA ASP A 94 -8.70 -3.78 12.78
C ASP A 94 -7.89 -4.34 13.95
N SER A 95 -7.73 -5.65 14.01
CA SER A 95 -6.95 -6.34 15.05
C SER A 95 -6.00 -7.38 14.47
N MET A 96 -4.96 -7.70 15.22
CA MET A 96 -3.98 -8.72 14.83
C MET A 96 -4.57 -10.13 14.77
N ASP A 97 -5.55 -10.43 15.61
CA ASP A 97 -6.21 -11.75 15.59
C ASP A 97 -7.10 -11.89 14.37
N GLU A 98 -7.88 -10.87 14.03
CA GLU A 98 -8.66 -10.85 12.78
C GLU A 98 -7.77 -10.92 11.54
N LEU A 99 -6.64 -10.19 11.53
CA LEU A 99 -5.68 -10.26 10.41
C LEU A 99 -5.13 -11.67 10.25
N ARG A 100 -4.75 -12.33 11.34
CA ARG A 100 -4.22 -13.71 11.30
C ARG A 100 -5.25 -14.67 10.72
N ASP A 101 -6.49 -14.58 11.19
CA ASP A 101 -7.58 -15.45 10.74
C ASP A 101 -7.96 -15.17 9.28
N ALA A 102 -8.07 -13.89 8.90
CA ALA A 102 -8.38 -13.49 7.52
C ALA A 102 -7.27 -13.93 6.55
N LEU A 103 -6.00 -13.77 6.92
CA LEU A 103 -4.87 -14.17 6.09
C LEU A 103 -4.82 -15.68 5.89
N ALA A 104 -5.01 -16.46 6.97
CA ALA A 104 -5.04 -17.92 6.88
C ALA A 104 -6.15 -18.40 5.94
N LYS A 105 -7.36 -17.86 6.10
CA LYS A 105 -8.51 -18.20 5.24
C LYS A 105 -8.29 -17.77 3.79
N ALA A 106 -7.75 -16.58 3.57
CA ALA A 106 -7.49 -16.05 2.23
C ALA A 106 -6.46 -16.90 1.46
N VAL A 107 -5.37 -17.31 2.14
CA VAL A 107 -4.35 -18.17 1.54
C VAL A 107 -4.92 -19.57 1.23
N ASP A 108 -5.74 -20.10 2.11
CA ASP A 108 -6.41 -21.40 1.89
C ASP A 108 -7.37 -21.33 0.70
N ALA A 109 -8.22 -20.32 0.63
CA ALA A 109 -9.16 -20.09 -0.48
C ALA A 109 -8.42 -19.80 -1.80
N GLN A 110 -7.31 -19.08 -1.77
CA GLN A 110 -6.46 -18.85 -2.93
C GLN A 110 -6.00 -20.16 -3.56
N MET A 111 -5.56 -21.11 -2.73
CA MET A 111 -4.96 -22.35 -3.22
C MET A 111 -5.98 -23.45 -3.52
N LYS A 112 -7.09 -23.51 -2.79
CA LYS A 112 -8.11 -24.57 -2.96
C LYS A 112 -9.21 -24.17 -3.93
N ASP A 113 -9.66 -22.93 -3.84
CA ASP A 113 -10.89 -22.47 -4.48
C ASP A 113 -10.62 -21.46 -5.61
N GLY A 114 -9.36 -21.03 -5.78
CA GLY A 114 -9.00 -20.02 -6.77
C GLY A 114 -9.55 -18.62 -6.47
N VAL A 115 -9.76 -18.29 -5.19
CA VAL A 115 -10.36 -17.03 -4.78
C VAL A 115 -9.29 -15.99 -4.47
N THR A 116 -9.36 -14.85 -5.15
CA THR A 116 -8.56 -13.64 -4.81
C THR A 116 -9.19 -12.92 -3.64
N THR A 117 -8.36 -12.57 -2.64
CA THR A 117 -8.81 -11.83 -1.45
C THR A 117 -7.94 -10.61 -1.21
N PHE A 118 -8.59 -9.47 -0.96
CA PHE A 118 -7.98 -8.23 -0.49
C PHE A 118 -8.33 -8.01 0.99
N ILE A 119 -7.30 -7.94 1.83
CA ILE A 119 -7.44 -7.70 3.26
C ILE A 119 -7.01 -6.27 3.55
N GLU A 120 -7.95 -5.42 3.93
CA GLU A 120 -7.73 -4.04 4.32
C GLU A 120 -7.50 -3.98 5.82
N VAL A 121 -6.27 -3.66 6.24
CA VAL A 121 -5.87 -3.58 7.66
C VAL A 121 -5.96 -2.15 8.11
N MET A 122 -6.87 -1.87 9.02
CA MET A 122 -7.09 -0.52 9.55
C MET A 122 -6.01 -0.18 10.58
N LEU A 123 -5.28 0.89 10.34
CA LEU A 123 -4.21 1.38 11.20
C LEU A 123 -4.49 2.82 11.67
N ASN A 124 -3.79 3.26 12.71
CA ASN A 124 -3.74 4.65 13.09
C ASN A 124 -2.77 5.45 12.18
N GLN A 125 -2.79 6.77 12.30
CA GLN A 125 -1.91 7.68 11.55
C GLN A 125 -0.54 7.89 12.18
N GLU A 126 -0.13 7.07 13.13
CA GLU A 126 1.17 7.18 13.76
C GLU A 126 2.30 6.99 12.74
N LEU A 127 3.22 7.95 12.72
CA LEU A 127 4.41 7.86 11.90
C LEU A 127 5.49 7.09 12.67
N GLY A 128 5.70 5.83 12.30
CA GLY A 128 6.77 5.01 12.87
C GLY A 128 8.16 5.61 12.67
N GLU A 129 9.15 5.11 13.39
CA GLU A 129 10.55 5.49 13.18
C GLU A 129 11.00 5.18 11.74
N PRO A 130 11.80 6.05 11.09
CA PRO A 130 12.33 5.76 9.77
C PRO A 130 13.23 4.53 9.86
N PHE A 131 12.97 3.55 9.02
CA PHE A 131 13.77 2.33 9.01
C PHE A 131 15.21 2.55 8.48
N ARG A 132 15.47 3.69 7.85
CA ARG A 132 16.78 4.11 7.37
C ARG A 132 17.11 5.51 7.91
N ARG A 133 18.15 5.60 8.76
CA ARG A 133 18.62 6.88 9.29
C ARG A 133 19.22 7.80 8.21
N ASP A 134 19.76 7.23 7.15
CA ASP A 134 20.31 7.98 6.02
C ASP A 134 19.23 8.63 5.15
N ALA A 135 18.01 8.11 5.15
CA ALA A 135 16.86 8.76 4.51
C ALA A 135 16.52 10.13 5.13
N MET A 136 17.00 10.39 6.34
CA MET A 136 16.88 11.68 7.05
C MET A 136 17.93 12.70 6.61
N LYS A 137 18.94 12.29 5.86
CA LYS A 137 20.00 13.20 5.40
C LYS A 137 19.54 13.93 4.15
N LYS A 138 19.82 15.22 4.11
CA LYS A 138 19.62 16.01 2.89
C LYS A 138 20.42 15.42 1.75
N PRO A 139 19.86 15.32 0.53
CA PRO A 139 20.62 14.93 -0.65
C PRO A 139 21.83 15.87 -0.80
N VAL A 140 23.00 15.29 -1.05
CA VAL A 140 24.25 16.06 -1.12
C VAL A 140 24.37 16.73 -2.49
N SER A 141 23.94 16.07 -3.53
CA SER A 141 23.89 16.62 -4.88
C SER A 141 23.05 15.75 -5.82
N VAL A 142 22.45 16.39 -6.83
CA VAL A 142 21.92 15.72 -8.01
C VAL A 142 22.67 16.33 -9.22
N ALA A 143 23.16 15.47 -10.11
CA ALA A 143 23.93 15.93 -11.26
C ALA A 143 23.14 16.96 -12.09
N GLY A 144 23.71 18.14 -12.33
CA GLY A 144 23.11 19.20 -13.10
C GLY A 144 22.14 20.13 -12.35
N ILE A 145 21.95 19.92 -11.03
CA ILE A 145 21.11 20.81 -10.20
C ILE A 145 21.95 21.35 -9.05
N ASP A 146 21.91 22.67 -8.83
CA ASP A 146 22.55 23.29 -7.66
C ASP A 146 21.87 22.77 -6.39
N PRO A 147 22.62 22.24 -5.38
CA PRO A 147 22.04 21.81 -4.12
C PRO A 147 21.20 22.87 -3.38
N ASN A 148 21.45 24.14 -3.64
CA ASN A 148 20.65 25.23 -3.10
C ASN A 148 19.28 25.36 -3.76
N ASP A 149 19.18 25.02 -5.03
CA ASP A 149 17.92 24.99 -5.78
C ASP A 149 17.05 23.79 -5.42
N MET A 150 17.64 22.74 -4.82
CA MET A 150 16.94 21.54 -4.34
C MET A 150 16.34 21.73 -2.95
N ARG A 151 16.68 22.82 -2.26
CA ARG A 151 16.15 23.08 -0.91
C ARG A 151 14.81 23.79 -1.02
N PRO A 152 13.81 23.35 -0.23
CA PRO A 152 12.63 24.18 -0.04
C PRO A 152 13.11 25.56 0.43
N GLN A 153 12.71 26.59 -0.26
CA GLN A 153 12.91 27.94 0.21
C GLN A 153 12.07 28.09 1.48
N PRO A 154 12.62 28.63 2.59
CA PRO A 154 11.80 28.93 3.74
C PRO A 154 10.67 29.86 3.27
N SER A 155 9.45 29.49 3.59
CA SER A 155 8.31 30.37 3.37
C SER A 155 8.56 31.67 4.15
N ILE A 156 8.69 32.77 3.40
CA ILE A 156 8.77 34.11 3.97
C ILE A 156 7.44 34.46 4.61
#